data_cb792c5d07247528a8670efbf13c1f99
#
_entry.id   cb792c5d07247528a8670efbf13c1f99
#
_cell.length_a   1.000
_cell.length_b   1.000
_cell.length_c   1.000
_cell.angle_alpha   90.00
_cell.angle_beta   90.00
_cell.angle_gamma   90.00
#
_symmetry.space_group_name_H-M   'P 1'
#
loop_
_entity.id
_entity.type
_entity.pdbx_description
1 polymer ?
#
loop_
_entity_poly.entity_id
_entity_poly.type
_entity_poly.pdbx_seq_one_letter_code
_entity_poly.pdbx_strand_id
1 'polypeptide(L)'
;KISKKNFKREGLDLPKNSFVFCCFNQSYKILPETFNTWMKILKKVTGSVLWLFETNEISCKNLKQQAIKAGIDANRIIFAKRLIQLEEHLARYKVADLFLDTFPYTAHSTCADSLKAGLPVLTLQGQSFASRVSSSLLEVVGLKELIE
;
A
#
# COMPACT_ATOMS: atom_id res chain seq x y z
N LYS A 1 -1.84 2.43 20.37
CA LYS A 1 -1.72 1.01 20.74
C LYS A 1 -2.14 0.17 19.53
N ILE A 2 -1.51 -1.00 19.32
CA ILE A 2 -1.89 -1.92 18.22
C ILE A 2 -2.69 -3.05 18.87
N SER A 3 -3.80 -3.46 18.24
CA SER A 3 -4.61 -4.59 18.71
C SER A 3 -3.79 -5.88 18.73
N LYS A 4 -4.07 -6.74 19.69
CA LYS A 4 -3.53 -8.12 19.75
C LYS A 4 -4.24 -9.07 18.79
N LYS A 5 -5.27 -8.61 18.07
CA LYS A 5 -6.01 -9.40 17.08
C LYS A 5 -5.05 -9.87 15.99
N ASN A 6 -5.03 -11.18 15.78
CA ASN A 6 -4.22 -11.79 14.74
C ASN A 6 -5.05 -11.94 13.47
N PHE A 7 -4.85 -11.03 12.51
CA PHE A 7 -5.47 -11.14 11.20
C PHE A 7 -4.76 -12.23 10.39
N LYS A 8 -5.53 -12.99 9.64
CA LYS A 8 -5.03 -13.95 8.65
C LYS A 8 -5.37 -13.44 7.26
N ARG A 9 -4.50 -13.74 6.28
CA ARG A 9 -4.67 -13.31 4.88
C ARG A 9 -6.01 -13.75 4.30
N GLU A 10 -6.42 -14.99 4.58
CA GLU A 10 -7.67 -15.57 4.08
C GLU A 10 -8.91 -14.81 4.57
N GLY A 11 -8.88 -14.29 5.78
CA GLY A 11 -9.96 -13.46 6.35
C GLY A 11 -10.01 -12.03 5.82
N LEU A 12 -9.05 -11.66 4.97
CA LEU A 12 -8.93 -10.34 4.32
C LEU A 12 -8.93 -10.46 2.79
N ASP A 13 -9.38 -11.58 2.26
CA ASP A 13 -9.41 -11.90 0.83
C ASP A 13 -8.02 -11.90 0.16
N LEU A 14 -6.95 -12.06 0.95
CA LEU A 14 -5.57 -12.11 0.47
C LEU A 14 -5.11 -13.54 0.26
N PRO A 15 -4.37 -13.83 -0.83
CA PRO A 15 -3.79 -15.15 -1.06
C PRO A 15 -2.76 -15.49 0.02
N LYS A 16 -2.78 -16.76 0.48
CA LYS A 16 -1.92 -17.23 1.58
C LYS A 16 -0.42 -17.08 1.29
N ASN A 17 0.00 -17.42 0.08
CA ASN A 17 1.42 -17.56 -0.30
C ASN A 17 1.90 -16.50 -1.28
N SER A 18 1.12 -15.47 -1.56
CA SER A 18 1.51 -14.38 -2.45
C SER A 18 2.34 -13.32 -1.72
N PHE A 19 3.22 -12.64 -2.46
CA PHE A 19 3.78 -11.39 -1.96
C PHE A 19 2.70 -10.29 -2.00
N VAL A 20 2.45 -9.65 -0.87
CA VAL A 20 1.40 -8.65 -0.70
C VAL A 20 2.02 -7.26 -0.63
N PHE A 21 1.95 -6.54 -1.75
CA PHE A 21 2.18 -5.10 -1.75
C PHE A 21 0.97 -4.38 -1.16
N CYS A 22 1.19 -3.33 -0.38
CA CYS A 22 0.12 -2.61 0.31
C CYS A 22 0.23 -1.11 0.05
N CYS A 23 -0.90 -0.43 -0.14
CA CYS A 23 -0.98 1.02 -0.08
C CYS A 23 -2.35 1.45 0.45
N PHE A 24 -2.37 2.00 1.65
CA PHE A 24 -3.61 2.48 2.29
C PHE A 24 -3.77 4.00 2.21
N ASN A 25 -3.04 4.64 1.29
CA ASN A 25 -3.29 6.03 0.96
C ASN A 25 -4.66 6.21 0.29
N GLN A 26 -5.22 7.40 0.45
CA GLN A 26 -6.46 7.77 -0.24
C GLN A 26 -6.29 7.71 -1.76
N SER A 27 -7.33 7.30 -2.47
CA SER A 27 -7.28 7.06 -3.93
C SER A 27 -6.87 8.31 -4.73
N TYR A 28 -7.16 9.52 -4.25
CA TYR A 28 -6.76 10.76 -4.94
C TYR A 28 -5.24 10.98 -5.00
N LYS A 29 -4.46 10.28 -4.16
CA LYS A 29 -2.99 10.30 -4.20
C LYS A 29 -2.41 9.36 -5.26
N ILE A 30 -3.21 8.43 -5.77
CA ILE A 30 -2.78 7.42 -6.74
C ILE A 30 -2.87 8.03 -8.14
N LEU A 31 -1.81 8.68 -8.58
CA LEU A 31 -1.72 9.23 -9.94
C LEU A 31 -1.50 8.12 -10.98
N PRO A 32 -1.84 8.36 -12.25
CA PRO A 32 -1.65 7.37 -13.32
C PRO A 32 -0.22 6.84 -13.42
N GLU A 33 0.78 7.69 -13.28
CA GLU A 33 2.20 7.31 -13.34
C GLU A 33 2.58 6.37 -12.20
N THR A 34 2.11 6.67 -10.98
CA THR A 34 2.31 5.82 -9.80
C THR A 34 1.66 4.46 -10.01
N PHE A 35 0.40 4.44 -10.44
CA PHE A 35 -0.32 3.20 -10.68
C PHE A 35 0.33 2.36 -11.79
N ASN A 36 0.74 2.99 -12.89
CA ASN A 36 1.46 2.32 -13.98
C ASN A 36 2.78 1.69 -13.50
N THR A 37 3.50 2.38 -12.62
CA THR A 37 4.72 1.82 -11.98
C THR A 37 4.39 0.59 -11.15
N TRP A 38 3.34 0.62 -10.34
CA TRP A 38 2.88 -0.54 -9.58
C TRP A 38 2.48 -1.71 -10.49
N MET A 39 1.85 -1.44 -11.64
CA MET A 39 1.52 -2.50 -12.61
C MET A 39 2.78 -3.15 -13.20
N LYS A 40 3.84 -2.37 -13.45
CA LYS A 40 5.14 -2.92 -13.87
C LYS A 40 5.76 -3.80 -12.77
N ILE A 41 5.65 -3.40 -11.51
CA ILE A 41 6.10 -4.20 -10.36
C ILE A 41 5.34 -5.53 -10.31
N LEU A 42 4.01 -5.49 -10.39
CA LEU A 42 3.19 -6.70 -10.38
C LEU A 42 3.50 -7.65 -11.55
N LYS A 43 3.85 -7.12 -12.74
CA LYS A 43 4.31 -7.95 -13.86
C LYS A 43 5.61 -8.68 -13.56
N LYS A 44 6.56 -7.99 -12.92
CA LYS A 44 7.87 -8.57 -12.58
C LYS A 44 7.79 -9.55 -11.41
N VAL A 45 6.92 -9.31 -10.44
CA VAL A 45 6.73 -10.18 -9.28
C VAL A 45 5.50 -11.06 -9.50
N THR A 46 5.70 -12.16 -10.19
CA THR A 46 4.63 -13.10 -10.55
C THR A 46 3.91 -13.62 -9.31
N GLY A 47 2.57 -13.66 -9.37
CA GLY A 47 1.74 -14.12 -8.26
C GLY A 47 1.57 -13.13 -7.10
N SER A 48 2.22 -11.96 -7.15
CA SER A 48 2.00 -10.90 -6.17
C SER A 48 0.63 -10.24 -6.33
N VAL A 49 0.17 -9.61 -5.26
CA VAL A 49 -1.07 -8.83 -5.23
C VAL A 49 -0.83 -7.43 -4.71
N LEU A 50 -1.68 -6.49 -5.09
CA LEU A 50 -1.69 -5.12 -4.58
C LEU A 50 -2.94 -4.92 -3.72
N TRP A 51 -2.73 -4.64 -2.45
CA TRP A 51 -3.76 -4.45 -1.44
C TRP A 51 -3.95 -2.97 -1.15
N LEU A 52 -5.07 -2.42 -1.62
CA LEU A 52 -5.38 -1.00 -1.56
C LEU A 52 -6.50 -0.71 -0.56
N PHE A 53 -6.56 0.51 -0.04
CA PHE A 53 -7.66 0.95 0.80
C PHE A 53 -8.93 1.16 -0.04
N GLU A 54 -10.06 0.60 0.40
CA GLU A 54 -11.36 0.83 -0.22
C GLU A 54 -11.86 2.23 0.13
N THR A 55 -11.84 3.15 -0.84
CA THR A 55 -12.34 4.52 -0.65
C THR A 55 -13.80 4.65 -1.04
N ASN A 56 -14.14 4.22 -2.25
CA ASN A 56 -15.51 4.13 -2.78
C ASN A 56 -15.55 3.15 -3.95
N GLU A 57 -16.74 2.69 -4.28
CA GLU A 57 -16.95 1.67 -5.32
C GLU A 57 -16.45 2.10 -6.70
N ILE A 58 -16.66 3.37 -7.07
CA ILE A 58 -16.25 3.90 -8.38
C ILE A 58 -14.73 3.86 -8.52
N SER A 59 -14.00 4.32 -7.50
CA SER A 59 -12.53 4.29 -7.50
C SER A 59 -12.02 2.85 -7.59
N CYS A 60 -12.58 1.93 -6.83
CA CYS A 60 -12.20 0.51 -6.86
C CYS A 60 -12.42 -0.10 -8.26
N LYS A 61 -13.57 0.15 -8.88
CA LYS A 61 -13.88 -0.30 -10.24
C LYS A 61 -12.90 0.28 -11.26
N ASN A 62 -12.62 1.59 -11.19
CA ASN A 62 -11.70 2.26 -12.10
C ASN A 62 -10.28 1.71 -11.98
N LEU A 63 -9.76 1.50 -10.76
CA LEU A 63 -8.43 0.93 -10.56
C LEU A 63 -8.33 -0.49 -11.11
N LYS A 64 -9.34 -1.34 -10.93
CA LYS A 64 -9.39 -2.67 -11.54
C LYS A 64 -9.40 -2.61 -13.07
N GLN A 65 -10.14 -1.68 -13.67
CA GLN A 65 -10.16 -1.49 -15.11
C GLN A 65 -8.80 -1.03 -15.66
N GLN A 66 -8.12 -0.12 -14.95
CA GLN A 66 -6.77 0.31 -15.34
C GLN A 66 -5.76 -0.85 -15.21
N ALA A 67 -5.88 -1.71 -14.21
CA ALA A 67 -5.05 -2.91 -14.10
C ALA A 67 -5.24 -3.84 -15.30
N ILE A 68 -6.48 -4.11 -15.71
CA ILE A 68 -6.79 -4.92 -16.90
C ILE A 68 -6.17 -4.30 -18.16
N LYS A 69 -6.32 -2.98 -18.37
CA LYS A 69 -5.69 -2.26 -19.49
C LYS A 69 -4.17 -2.37 -19.48
N ALA A 70 -3.57 -2.42 -18.31
CA ALA A 70 -2.13 -2.66 -18.16
C ALA A 70 -1.72 -4.13 -18.28
N GLY A 71 -2.65 -5.06 -18.54
CA GLY A 71 -2.39 -6.49 -18.69
C GLY A 71 -2.18 -7.22 -17.36
N ILE A 72 -2.78 -6.72 -16.28
CA ILE A 72 -2.81 -7.35 -14.95
C ILE A 72 -4.22 -7.90 -14.69
N ASP A 73 -4.31 -9.12 -14.17
CA ASP A 73 -5.57 -9.70 -13.72
C ASP A 73 -6.18 -8.83 -12.60
N ALA A 74 -7.44 -8.43 -12.76
CA ALA A 74 -8.16 -7.61 -11.79
C ALA A 74 -8.22 -8.25 -10.38
N ASN A 75 -8.16 -9.57 -10.29
CA ASN A 75 -8.14 -10.30 -9.02
C ASN A 75 -6.86 -10.09 -8.21
N ARG A 76 -5.80 -9.56 -8.84
CA ARG A 76 -4.56 -9.17 -8.16
C ARG A 76 -4.65 -7.77 -7.51
N ILE A 77 -5.73 -7.02 -7.75
CA ILE A 77 -6.02 -5.76 -7.07
C ILE A 77 -7.12 -6.03 -6.05
N ILE A 78 -6.74 -6.02 -4.78
CA ILE A 78 -7.60 -6.39 -3.65
C ILE A 78 -7.84 -5.16 -2.79
N PHE A 79 -9.06 -4.98 -2.30
CA PHE A 79 -9.43 -3.80 -1.51
C PHE A 79 -9.68 -4.15 -0.06
N ALA A 80 -9.06 -3.38 0.83
CA ALA A 80 -9.21 -3.47 2.27
C ALA A 80 -10.39 -2.61 2.72
N LYS A 81 -11.42 -3.21 3.27
CA LYS A 81 -12.56 -2.51 3.85
C LYS A 81 -12.15 -1.64 5.03
N ARG A 82 -12.88 -0.56 5.26
CA ARG A 82 -12.66 0.29 6.42
C ARG A 82 -12.92 -0.48 7.72
N LEU A 83 -11.98 -0.41 8.65
CA LEU A 83 -12.16 -0.88 10.03
C LEU A 83 -12.46 0.32 10.92
N ILE A 84 -13.41 0.16 11.86
CA ILE A 84 -13.85 1.24 12.75
C ILE A 84 -12.77 1.53 13.80
N GLN A 85 -12.12 0.48 14.31
CA GLN A 85 -11.10 0.61 15.35
C GLN A 85 -9.72 0.79 14.77
N LEU A 86 -9.06 1.90 15.10
CA LEU A 86 -7.71 2.21 14.64
C LEU A 86 -6.70 1.12 15.01
N GLU A 87 -6.81 0.55 16.21
CA GLU A 87 -5.91 -0.50 16.69
C GLU A 87 -5.98 -1.77 15.82
N GLU A 88 -7.17 -2.12 15.32
CA GLU A 88 -7.35 -3.24 14.40
C GLU A 88 -6.84 -2.89 13.00
N HIS A 89 -7.08 -1.65 12.56
CA HIS A 89 -6.52 -1.15 11.31
C HIS A 89 -4.99 -1.25 11.30
N LEU A 90 -4.32 -0.87 12.39
CA LEU A 90 -2.87 -1.02 12.52
C LEU A 90 -2.44 -2.49 12.57
N ALA A 91 -3.18 -3.35 13.24
CA ALA A 91 -2.83 -4.77 13.36
C ALA A 91 -2.86 -5.50 12.01
N ARG A 92 -3.76 -5.13 11.09
CA ARG A 92 -3.85 -5.79 9.77
C ARG A 92 -2.68 -5.51 8.83
N TYR A 93 -1.90 -4.41 9.03
CA TYR A 93 -0.70 -4.17 8.23
C TYR A 93 0.31 -5.32 8.27
N LYS A 94 0.32 -6.10 9.38
CA LYS A 94 1.24 -7.24 9.57
C LYS A 94 1.08 -8.37 8.57
N VAL A 95 -0.02 -8.43 7.82
CA VAL A 95 -0.22 -9.47 6.80
C VAL A 95 0.34 -9.09 5.44
N ALA A 96 0.72 -7.82 5.24
CA ALA A 96 1.40 -7.33 4.05
C ALA A 96 2.92 -7.47 4.17
N ASP A 97 3.62 -7.44 3.04
CA ASP A 97 5.07 -7.62 2.97
C ASP A 97 5.83 -6.32 2.70
N LEU A 98 5.26 -5.40 1.91
CA LEU A 98 5.86 -4.10 1.59
C LEU A 98 4.79 -3.06 1.28
N PHE A 99 4.92 -1.89 1.88
CA PHE A 99 4.08 -0.74 1.51
C PHE A 99 4.71 0.00 0.33
N LEU A 100 3.97 0.17 -0.75
CA LEU A 100 4.36 1.00 -1.88
C LEU A 100 3.74 2.39 -1.73
N ASP A 101 4.59 3.40 -1.64
CA ASP A 101 4.12 4.77 -1.45
C ASP A 101 3.59 5.40 -2.74
N THR A 102 2.81 6.45 -2.59
CA THR A 102 2.33 7.31 -3.68
C THR A 102 3.29 8.47 -3.92
N PHE A 103 3.29 9.01 -5.14
CA PHE A 103 4.12 10.14 -5.52
C PHE A 103 3.34 11.06 -6.49
N PRO A 104 3.52 12.38 -6.45
CA PRO A 104 4.40 13.19 -5.58
C PRO A 104 3.86 13.46 -4.16
N TYR A 105 2.59 13.15 -3.89
CA TYR A 105 2.02 13.25 -2.56
C TYR A 105 2.22 11.92 -1.81
N THR A 106 3.28 11.86 -1.02
CA THR A 106 3.64 10.65 -0.27
C THR A 106 2.70 10.39 0.92
N ALA A 107 2.81 9.21 1.50
CA ALA A 107 2.13 8.87 2.73
C ALA A 107 2.66 9.72 3.90
N HIS A 108 1.77 10.16 4.76
CA HIS A 108 2.11 10.87 5.98
C HIS A 108 1.77 10.00 7.20
N SER A 109 0.56 10.12 7.74
CA SER A 109 0.09 9.25 8.82
C SER A 109 0.10 7.76 8.44
N THR A 110 -0.24 7.42 7.19
CA THR A 110 -0.22 6.03 6.71
C THR A 110 1.19 5.44 6.66
N CYS A 111 2.23 6.24 6.37
CA CYS A 111 3.62 5.80 6.49
C CYS A 111 3.98 5.53 7.95
N ALA A 112 3.67 6.46 8.86
CA ALA A 112 3.92 6.29 10.29
C ALA A 112 3.18 5.05 10.85
N ASP A 113 1.93 4.83 10.42
CA ASP A 113 1.12 3.67 10.83
C ASP A 113 1.73 2.35 10.31
N SER A 114 2.19 2.33 9.06
CA SER A 114 2.86 1.19 8.45
C SER A 114 4.12 0.81 9.23
N LEU A 115 5.02 1.77 9.45
CA LEU A 115 6.27 1.57 10.18
C LEU A 115 6.02 1.14 11.63
N LYS A 116 5.03 1.76 12.31
CA LYS A 116 4.63 1.39 13.66
C LYS A 116 4.10 -0.05 13.75
N ALA A 117 3.44 -0.52 12.70
CA ALA A 117 2.96 -1.89 12.60
C ALA A 117 4.06 -2.90 12.22
N GLY A 118 5.26 -2.43 11.84
CA GLY A 118 6.39 -3.26 11.42
C GLY A 118 6.37 -3.58 9.92
N LEU A 119 5.59 -2.86 9.11
CA LEU A 119 5.58 -3.01 7.65
C LEU A 119 6.53 -1.98 7.03
N PRO A 120 7.57 -2.40 6.28
CA PRO A 120 8.48 -1.48 5.60
C PRO A 120 7.77 -0.71 4.49
N VAL A 121 8.23 0.51 4.22
CA VAL A 121 7.68 1.43 3.21
C VAL A 121 8.75 1.71 2.16
N LEU A 122 8.45 1.48 0.89
CA LEU A 122 9.27 1.93 -0.24
C LEU A 122 8.71 3.26 -0.74
N THR A 123 9.50 4.31 -0.74
CA THR A 123 9.09 5.66 -1.16
C THR A 123 10.05 6.28 -2.14
N LEU A 124 9.52 7.18 -2.98
CA LEU A 124 10.31 8.05 -3.86
C LEU A 124 10.40 9.43 -3.22
N GLN A 125 11.62 9.95 -3.08
CA GLN A 125 11.83 11.29 -2.52
C GLN A 125 11.75 12.36 -3.60
N GLY A 126 10.92 13.36 -3.38
CA GLY A 126 10.83 14.56 -4.22
C GLY A 126 11.40 15.80 -3.54
N GLN A 127 11.08 16.96 -4.11
CA GLN A 127 11.58 18.25 -3.61
C GLN A 127 10.56 19.02 -2.76
N SER A 128 9.26 18.76 -2.93
CA SER A 128 8.22 19.42 -2.16
C SER A 128 8.07 18.81 -0.76
N PHE A 129 7.49 19.55 0.16
CA PHE A 129 7.18 19.05 1.51
C PHE A 129 6.38 17.73 1.43
N ALA A 130 5.30 17.71 0.65
CA ALA A 130 4.43 16.54 0.53
C ALA A 130 5.13 15.29 -0.04
N SER A 131 6.21 15.46 -0.81
CA SER A 131 7.00 14.36 -1.40
C SER A 131 8.20 13.95 -0.55
N ARG A 132 8.39 14.52 0.63
CA ARG A 132 9.52 14.25 1.53
C ARG A 132 9.12 13.68 2.89
N VAL A 133 7.84 13.62 3.20
CA VAL A 133 7.40 13.18 4.54
C VAL A 133 7.75 11.73 4.79
N SER A 134 7.45 10.82 3.85
CA SER A 134 7.80 9.41 4.02
C SER A 134 9.30 9.19 4.10
N SER A 135 10.10 9.83 3.24
CA SER A 135 11.56 9.69 3.29
C SER A 135 12.14 10.18 4.62
N SER A 136 11.65 11.32 5.14
CA SER A 136 12.07 11.82 6.46
C SER A 136 11.74 10.82 7.59
N LEU A 137 10.59 10.17 7.54
CA LEU A 137 10.23 9.13 8.52
C LEU A 137 11.15 7.90 8.42
N LEU A 138 11.45 7.46 7.19
CA LEU A 138 12.37 6.34 6.94
C LEU A 138 13.79 6.65 7.42
N GLU A 139 14.29 7.87 7.19
CA GLU A 139 15.59 8.31 7.70
C GLU A 139 15.67 8.21 9.22
N VAL A 140 14.64 8.68 9.94
CA VAL A 140 14.57 8.65 11.40
C VAL A 140 14.62 7.22 11.96
N VAL A 141 13.97 6.27 11.28
CA VAL A 141 13.97 4.86 11.72
C VAL A 141 15.12 4.02 11.12
N GLY A 142 16.02 4.64 10.35
CA GLY A 142 17.23 3.99 9.83
C GLY A 142 17.01 3.11 8.61
N LEU A 143 15.95 3.32 7.82
CA LEU A 143 15.59 2.55 6.62
C LEU A 143 15.85 3.35 5.32
N LYS A 144 17.03 3.97 5.23
CA LYS A 144 17.42 4.82 4.08
C LYS A 144 17.48 4.05 2.76
N GLU A 145 17.74 2.76 2.80
CA GLU A 145 17.77 1.86 1.64
C GLU A 145 16.40 1.67 0.95
N LEU A 146 15.33 2.14 1.57
CA LEU A 146 13.97 2.13 1.02
C LEU A 146 13.53 3.50 0.46
N ILE A 147 14.48 4.42 0.28
CA ILE A 147 14.25 5.75 -0.32
C ILE A 147 14.95 5.78 -1.68
N GLU A 148 14.15 6.02 -2.74
CA GLU A 148 14.59 6.15 -4.13
C GLU A 148 14.59 7.62 -4.62
#